data_cf5c6a3ffc378e7224b8a434d07bb591
#
_entry.id   cf5c6a3ffc378e7224b8a434d07bb591
#
_cell.length_a   1.000
_cell.length_b   1.000
_cell.length_c   1.000
_cell.angle_alpha   90.00
_cell.angle_beta   90.00
_cell.angle_gamma   90.00
#
_symmetry.space_group_name_H-M   'P 1'
#
loop_
_entity.id
_entity.type
_entity.pdbx_description
1 polymer ?
#
loop_
_entity_poly.entity_id
_entity_poly.type
_entity_poly.pdbx_seq_one_letter_code
_entity_poly.pdbx_strand_id
1 'polypeptide(L)'
;HLFSSAASDVYKRQPLIKALSDYVCETKRGTTLEKDGIKLKTTEHVLAALVGLEIDNVIIEIDAEEPPIMDGSSKYFVEALEKVGILKQSKLRNEFVIKDIIHYTDKESGSEITLIPSDNYQVITMVDYETKVLGTQNATLNNIKEFKTDFANARTFSFLHEIEMLLENNLIKGGDLNNAIVYV
;
A
#
# COMPACT_ATOMS: atom_id res chain seq x y z
N HIS A 1 -24.18 2.17 9.43
CA HIS A 1 -24.30 2.44 10.85
C HIS A 1 -24.90 3.83 11.07
N LEU A 2 -26.03 3.88 11.79
CA LEU A 2 -26.58 5.09 12.36
C LEU A 2 -25.68 5.47 13.56
N PHE A 3 -24.87 6.49 13.43
CA PHE A 3 -24.04 6.98 14.53
C PHE A 3 -24.94 7.67 15.56
N SER A 4 -24.88 7.24 16.82
CA SER A 4 -25.47 7.99 17.93
C SER A 4 -24.67 9.27 18.16
N SER A 5 -25.31 10.31 18.70
CA SER A 5 -24.63 11.59 19.01
C SER A 5 -23.42 11.42 19.92
N ALA A 6 -23.40 10.43 20.80
CA ALA A 6 -22.28 10.09 21.67
C ALA A 6 -21.08 9.50 20.89
N ALA A 7 -21.33 8.68 19.85
CA ALA A 7 -20.26 8.18 18.99
C ALA A 7 -19.58 9.33 18.23
N SER A 8 -20.35 10.33 17.76
CA SER A 8 -19.79 11.46 17.02
C SER A 8 -18.78 12.30 17.83
N ASP A 9 -18.93 12.38 19.17
CA ASP A 9 -18.01 13.12 20.03
C ASP A 9 -16.71 12.36 20.31
N VAL A 10 -16.75 11.03 20.35
CA VAL A 10 -15.55 10.19 20.44
C VAL A 10 -14.74 10.30 19.13
N TYR A 11 -15.39 10.20 17.99
CA TYR A 11 -14.73 10.31 16.68
C TYR A 11 -14.11 11.67 16.42
N LYS A 12 -14.67 12.76 16.92
CA LYS A 12 -14.10 14.12 16.82
C LYS A 12 -12.76 14.28 17.55
N ARG A 13 -12.44 13.39 18.49
CA ARG A 13 -11.20 13.41 19.27
C ARG A 13 -10.12 12.47 18.76
N GLN A 14 -10.45 11.60 17.81
CA GLN A 14 -9.47 10.71 17.22
C GLN A 14 -8.64 11.45 16.16
N PRO A 15 -7.32 11.23 16.10
CA PRO A 15 -6.49 11.79 15.05
C PRO A 15 -6.92 11.24 13.69
N LEU A 16 -7.02 12.13 12.70
CA LEU A 16 -7.31 11.75 11.32
C LEU A 16 -6.08 12.01 10.46
N ILE A 17 -5.52 10.95 9.91
CA ILE A 17 -4.42 11.02 8.95
C ILE A 17 -5.01 10.80 7.56
N LYS A 18 -4.84 11.76 6.66
CA LYS A 18 -5.22 11.58 5.25
C LYS A 18 -4.18 10.70 4.56
N ALA A 19 -4.61 9.79 3.70
CA ALA A 19 -3.71 8.98 2.88
C ALA A 19 -3.20 9.81 1.68
N LEU A 20 -2.32 10.77 1.96
CA LEU A 20 -1.68 11.66 0.99
C LEU A 20 -0.16 11.52 1.10
N SER A 21 0.55 11.72 -0.01
CA SER A 21 2.01 11.70 -0.06
C SER A 21 2.67 12.66 0.94
N ASP A 22 2.05 13.81 1.21
CA ASP A 22 2.54 14.80 2.16
C ASP A 22 2.64 14.30 3.61
N TYR A 23 1.92 13.22 3.94
CA TYR A 23 1.97 12.59 5.26
C TYR A 23 2.89 11.37 5.31
N VAL A 24 3.53 10.99 4.20
CA VAL A 24 4.51 9.91 4.19
C VAL A 24 5.78 10.39 4.88
N CYS A 25 6.16 9.75 5.98
CA CYS A 25 7.36 10.10 6.74
C CYS A 25 8.47 9.05 6.63
N GLU A 26 8.13 7.83 6.24
CA GLU A 26 9.09 6.73 6.10
C GLU A 26 8.61 5.73 5.05
N THR A 27 9.55 5.25 4.23
CA THR A 27 9.29 4.22 3.19
C THR A 27 10.22 3.01 3.33
N LYS A 28 11.02 2.96 4.40
CA LYS A 28 11.93 1.84 4.62
C LYS A 28 11.14 0.61 5.08
N ARG A 29 11.08 -0.42 4.22
CA ARG A 29 10.37 -1.70 4.44
C ARG A 29 8.86 -1.59 4.62
N GLY A 30 8.26 -0.47 4.31
CA GLY A 30 6.82 -0.23 4.38
C GLY A 30 6.52 1.26 4.34
N THR A 31 5.28 1.61 4.07
CA THR A 31 4.85 3.01 4.01
C THR A 31 4.27 3.44 5.34
N THR A 32 4.90 4.42 5.98
CA THR A 32 4.44 5.03 7.23
C THR A 32 3.86 6.42 6.95
N LEU A 33 2.65 6.64 7.40
CA LEU A 33 1.99 7.96 7.41
C LEU A 33 2.12 8.57 8.80
N GLU A 34 2.38 9.88 8.87
CA GLU A 34 2.47 10.61 10.14
C GLU A 34 1.69 11.91 10.08
N LYS A 35 1.00 12.22 11.17
CA LYS A 35 0.39 13.52 11.43
C LYS A 35 0.30 13.78 12.91
N ASP A 36 0.68 14.99 13.33
CA ASP A 36 0.58 15.45 14.73
C ASP A 36 1.27 14.50 15.73
N GLY A 37 2.39 13.87 15.31
CA GLY A 37 3.17 12.93 16.12
C GLY A 37 2.60 11.51 16.18
N ILE A 38 1.50 11.23 15.46
CA ILE A 38 0.90 9.90 15.39
C ILE A 38 1.31 9.25 14.08
N LYS A 39 1.85 8.04 14.19
CA LYS A 39 2.34 7.24 13.06
C LYS A 39 1.44 6.04 12.82
N LEU A 40 1.16 5.80 11.54
CA LEU A 40 0.49 4.61 11.04
C LEU A 40 1.42 3.91 10.06
N LYS A 41 1.88 2.73 10.43
CA LYS A 41 2.88 1.94 9.68
C LYS A 41 2.20 0.97 8.73
N THR A 42 2.96 0.43 7.77
CA THR A 42 2.56 -0.70 6.90
C THR A 42 1.22 -0.48 6.19
N THR A 43 1.03 0.72 5.66
CA THR A 43 -0.25 1.12 5.04
C THR A 43 -0.41 0.64 3.60
N GLU A 44 0.66 0.21 2.94
CA GLU A 44 0.72 -0.10 1.50
C GLU A 44 -0.28 -1.16 1.06
N HIS A 45 -0.47 -2.23 1.83
CA HIS A 45 -1.34 -3.35 1.44
C HIS A 45 -2.82 -2.95 1.39
N VAL A 46 -3.29 -2.22 2.40
CA VAL A 46 -4.67 -1.73 2.43
C VAL A 46 -4.89 -0.64 1.40
N LEU A 47 -3.93 0.28 1.22
CA LEU A 47 -4.02 1.33 0.19
C LEU A 47 -4.02 0.75 -1.22
N ALA A 48 -3.21 -0.28 -1.49
CA ALA A 48 -3.23 -0.98 -2.76
C ALA A 48 -4.59 -1.65 -3.05
N ALA A 49 -5.21 -2.26 -2.05
CA ALA A 49 -6.55 -2.83 -2.19
C ALA A 49 -7.61 -1.77 -2.54
N LEU A 50 -7.55 -0.59 -1.88
CA LEU A 50 -8.47 0.52 -2.17
C LEU A 50 -8.29 1.05 -3.59
N VAL A 51 -7.05 1.27 -4.02
CA VAL A 51 -6.75 1.72 -5.38
C VAL A 51 -7.17 0.66 -6.41
N GLY A 52 -6.85 -0.60 -6.16
CA GLY A 52 -7.18 -1.72 -7.05
C GLY A 52 -8.68 -1.95 -7.21
N LEU A 53 -9.48 -1.59 -6.21
CA LEU A 53 -10.95 -1.60 -6.27
C LEU A 53 -11.56 -0.26 -6.65
N GLU A 54 -10.75 0.73 -7.02
CA GLU A 54 -11.18 2.07 -7.39
C GLU A 54 -12.04 2.79 -6.31
N ILE A 55 -11.70 2.57 -5.03
CA ILE A 55 -12.37 3.20 -3.89
C ILE A 55 -11.72 4.54 -3.59
N ASP A 56 -12.45 5.64 -3.83
CA ASP A 56 -11.94 7.00 -3.63
C ASP A 56 -12.17 7.54 -2.23
N ASN A 57 -13.27 7.15 -1.59
CA ASN A 57 -13.71 7.72 -0.32
C ASN A 57 -13.98 6.60 0.68
N VAL A 58 -13.16 6.55 1.72
CA VAL A 58 -13.27 5.58 2.81
C VAL A 58 -12.70 6.17 4.09
N ILE A 59 -13.22 5.76 5.22
CA ILE A 59 -12.63 5.99 6.54
C ILE A 59 -12.25 4.63 7.09
N ILE A 60 -10.98 4.49 7.47
CA ILE A 60 -10.45 3.28 8.08
C ILE A 60 -10.17 3.60 9.54
N GLU A 61 -10.82 2.88 10.43
CA GLU A 61 -10.61 2.97 11.88
C GLU A 61 -9.66 1.88 12.31
N ILE A 62 -8.59 2.26 13.01
CA ILE A 62 -7.52 1.35 13.42
C ILE A 62 -7.27 1.59 14.91
N ASP A 63 -7.20 0.51 15.67
CA ASP A 63 -6.93 0.51 17.13
C ASP A 63 -5.47 0.12 17.46
N ALA A 64 -4.61 0.10 16.45
CA ALA A 64 -3.19 -0.25 16.54
C ALA A 64 -2.33 0.75 15.72
N GLU A 65 -1.01 0.62 15.83
CA GLU A 65 -0.06 1.45 15.06
C GLU A 65 0.05 1.05 13.59
N GLU A 66 -0.55 -0.09 13.21
CA GLU A 66 -0.52 -0.60 11.83
C GLU A 66 -1.76 -1.44 11.52
N PRO A 67 -2.19 -1.51 10.25
CA PRO A 67 -3.20 -2.47 9.80
C PRO A 67 -2.72 -3.91 9.99
N PRO A 68 -3.63 -4.90 10.11
CA PRO A 68 -3.23 -6.29 10.19
C PRO A 68 -2.49 -6.72 8.92
N ILE A 69 -1.36 -7.40 9.08
CA ILE A 69 -0.55 -7.86 7.94
C ILE A 69 -1.24 -8.96 7.11
N MET A 70 -2.19 -9.69 7.70
CA MET A 70 -2.88 -10.83 7.08
C MET A 70 -1.89 -11.89 6.57
N ASP A 71 -1.94 -12.25 5.29
CA ASP A 71 -0.99 -13.16 4.64
C ASP A 71 0.19 -12.44 3.97
N GLY A 72 0.33 -11.14 4.20
CA GLY A 72 1.35 -10.29 3.58
C GLY A 72 1.00 -9.82 2.16
N SER A 73 -0.27 -9.90 1.78
CA SER A 73 -0.80 -9.43 0.50
C SER A 73 -1.98 -8.48 0.68
N SER A 74 -2.49 -7.94 -0.43
CA SER A 74 -3.73 -7.15 -0.45
C SER A 74 -5.01 -8.00 -0.55
N LYS A 75 -4.88 -9.31 -0.76
CA LYS A 75 -5.98 -10.22 -1.08
C LYS A 75 -7.14 -10.16 -0.10
N TYR A 76 -6.86 -10.30 1.19
CA TYR A 76 -7.92 -10.35 2.20
C TYR A 76 -8.62 -9.00 2.39
N PHE A 77 -7.92 -7.90 2.15
CA PHE A 77 -8.55 -6.57 2.12
C PHE A 77 -9.50 -6.46 0.92
N VAL A 78 -9.09 -6.92 -0.26
CA VAL A 78 -9.92 -6.96 -1.47
C VAL A 78 -11.16 -7.82 -1.22
N GLU A 79 -11.00 -9.04 -0.72
CA GLU A 79 -12.12 -9.96 -0.45
C GLU A 79 -13.12 -9.38 0.57
N ALA A 80 -12.63 -8.76 1.64
CA ALA A 80 -13.46 -8.13 2.66
C ALA A 80 -14.27 -6.96 2.12
N LEU A 81 -13.62 -6.07 1.32
CA LEU A 81 -14.27 -4.91 0.71
C LEU A 81 -15.32 -5.32 -0.33
N GLU A 82 -15.03 -6.32 -1.16
CA GLU A 82 -15.98 -6.83 -2.12
C GLU A 82 -17.20 -7.50 -1.46
N LYS A 83 -16.96 -8.23 -0.37
CA LYS A 83 -18.04 -8.92 0.36
C LYS A 83 -19.08 -7.95 0.93
N VAL A 84 -18.65 -6.77 1.36
CA VAL A 84 -19.57 -5.72 1.88
C VAL A 84 -20.14 -4.85 0.78
N GLY A 85 -19.53 -4.87 -0.40
CA GLY A 85 -19.93 -4.09 -1.56
C GLY A 85 -19.40 -2.65 -1.55
N ILE A 86 -19.32 -2.06 -2.73
CA ILE A 86 -18.83 -0.70 -2.95
C ILE A 86 -19.98 0.18 -3.43
N LEU A 87 -20.25 1.26 -2.71
CA LEU A 87 -21.30 2.21 -3.06
C LEU A 87 -20.79 3.20 -4.10
N LYS A 88 -21.41 3.18 -5.30
CA LYS A 88 -21.14 4.18 -6.33
C LYS A 88 -21.75 5.51 -5.95
N GLN A 89 -20.92 6.53 -5.87
CA GLN A 89 -21.34 7.89 -5.55
C GLN A 89 -21.75 8.64 -6.82
N SER A 90 -22.60 9.68 -6.66
CA SER A 90 -23.10 10.48 -7.79
C SER A 90 -22.10 11.50 -8.30
N LYS A 91 -21.13 11.92 -7.46
CA LYS A 91 -20.11 12.90 -7.86
C LYS A 91 -19.04 12.20 -8.72
N LEU A 92 -18.67 12.83 -9.82
CA LEU A 92 -17.57 12.37 -10.66
C LEU A 92 -16.23 12.45 -9.89
N ARG A 93 -15.36 11.51 -10.17
CA ARG A 93 -13.97 11.49 -9.69
C ARG A 93 -13.20 12.69 -10.24
N ASN A 94 -12.36 13.29 -9.41
CA ASN A 94 -11.36 14.22 -9.90
C ASN A 94 -10.18 13.41 -10.44
N GLU A 95 -9.87 13.59 -11.71
CA GLU A 95 -8.77 12.90 -12.36
C GLU A 95 -7.60 13.85 -12.58
N PHE A 96 -6.40 13.39 -12.29
CA PHE A 96 -5.17 14.06 -12.68
C PHE A 96 -4.66 13.40 -13.96
N VAL A 97 -4.71 14.14 -15.06
CA VAL A 97 -4.31 13.64 -16.38
C VAL A 97 -2.86 14.07 -16.66
N ILE A 98 -1.99 13.11 -16.91
CA ILE A 98 -0.63 13.36 -17.35
C ILE A 98 -0.67 13.84 -18.81
N LYS A 99 -0.16 15.05 -19.07
CA LYS A 99 -0.14 15.65 -20.41
C LYS A 99 1.21 15.56 -21.10
N ASP A 100 2.28 15.57 -20.32
CA ASP A 100 3.65 15.55 -20.78
C ASP A 100 4.42 14.42 -20.11
N ILE A 101 5.52 13.99 -20.73
CA ILE A 101 6.42 13.01 -20.10
C ILE A 101 7.15 13.71 -18.97
N ILE A 102 7.06 13.17 -17.76
CA ILE A 102 7.75 13.66 -16.57
C ILE A 102 8.68 12.54 -16.09
N HIS A 103 9.94 12.87 -15.94
CA HIS A 103 10.97 11.95 -15.46
C HIS A 103 11.60 12.47 -14.18
N TYR A 104 11.76 11.59 -13.21
CA TYR A 104 12.42 11.88 -11.94
C TYR A 104 13.40 10.76 -11.61
N THR A 105 14.58 11.14 -11.16
CA THR A 105 15.62 10.21 -10.66
C THR A 105 15.96 10.61 -9.23
N ASP A 106 15.84 9.67 -8.32
CA ASP A 106 16.36 9.82 -6.97
C ASP A 106 17.89 9.59 -6.98
N LYS A 107 18.64 10.61 -6.58
CA LYS A 107 20.10 10.57 -6.64
C LYS A 107 20.75 9.68 -5.58
N GLU A 108 20.04 9.39 -4.50
CA GLU A 108 20.56 8.56 -3.41
C GLU A 108 20.38 7.08 -3.71
N SER A 109 19.19 6.68 -4.12
CA SER A 109 18.87 5.28 -4.41
C SER A 109 19.12 4.88 -5.86
N GLY A 110 19.26 5.86 -6.78
CA GLY A 110 19.28 5.62 -8.22
C GLY A 110 17.92 5.20 -8.81
N SER A 111 16.87 5.23 -8.01
CA SER A 111 15.53 4.87 -8.47
C SER A 111 14.98 5.92 -9.44
N GLU A 112 14.28 5.46 -10.45
CA GLU A 112 13.71 6.32 -11.50
C GLU A 112 12.20 6.12 -11.61
N ILE A 113 11.48 7.21 -11.81
CA ILE A 113 10.05 7.21 -12.09
C ILE A 113 9.80 8.04 -13.35
N THR A 114 9.09 7.46 -14.31
CA THR A 114 8.66 8.17 -15.52
C THR A 114 7.15 8.12 -15.63
N LEU A 115 6.51 9.28 -15.69
CA LEU A 115 5.09 9.42 -15.98
C LEU A 115 4.92 9.68 -17.47
N ILE A 116 4.06 8.90 -18.12
CA ILE A 116 3.82 8.98 -19.56
C ILE A 116 2.32 9.18 -19.79
N PRO A 117 1.91 10.10 -20.70
CA PRO A 117 0.51 10.23 -21.09
C PRO A 117 -0.07 8.90 -21.56
N SER A 118 -1.24 8.53 -21.06
CA SER A 118 -1.95 7.30 -21.43
C SER A 118 -3.46 7.49 -21.22
N ASP A 119 -4.25 6.80 -22.02
CA ASP A 119 -5.72 6.77 -21.89
C ASP A 119 -6.20 5.93 -20.70
N ASN A 120 -5.32 5.07 -20.16
CA ASN A 120 -5.63 4.19 -19.05
C ASN A 120 -4.57 4.32 -17.94
N TYR A 121 -4.97 4.01 -16.71
CA TYR A 121 -4.04 3.84 -15.61
C TYR A 121 -3.24 2.55 -15.83
N GLN A 122 -1.94 2.70 -16.00
CA GLN A 122 -0.98 1.60 -16.20
C GLN A 122 0.21 1.79 -15.26
N VAL A 123 0.78 0.69 -14.81
CA VAL A 123 2.00 0.69 -14.01
C VAL A 123 2.94 -0.37 -14.56
N ILE A 124 4.17 0.04 -14.86
CA ILE A 124 5.26 -0.87 -15.24
C ILE A 124 6.35 -0.68 -14.19
N THR A 125 6.76 -1.76 -13.56
CA THR A 125 7.84 -1.75 -12.59
C THR A 125 8.94 -2.70 -13.02
N MET A 126 10.18 -2.32 -12.74
CA MET A 126 11.35 -3.17 -12.87
C MET A 126 12.25 -2.97 -11.65
N VAL A 127 12.65 -4.05 -11.02
CA VAL A 127 13.52 -4.03 -9.84
C VAL A 127 14.64 -5.03 -10.06
N ASP A 128 15.87 -4.57 -9.92
CA ASP A 128 17.02 -5.47 -9.80
C ASP A 128 17.31 -5.68 -8.30
N TYR A 129 17.19 -6.91 -7.88
CA TYR A 129 17.43 -7.29 -6.49
C TYR A 129 18.90 -7.60 -6.20
N GLU A 130 19.77 -7.52 -7.20
CA GLU A 130 21.21 -7.81 -7.10
C GLU A 130 21.51 -9.18 -6.47
N THR A 131 20.59 -10.12 -6.58
CA THR A 131 20.70 -11.48 -6.03
C THR A 131 20.59 -12.53 -7.13
N LYS A 132 21.27 -13.67 -6.96
CA LYS A 132 21.17 -14.79 -7.91
C LYS A 132 19.79 -15.43 -7.93
N VAL A 133 19.04 -15.32 -6.83
CA VAL A 133 17.73 -15.97 -6.66
C VAL A 133 16.65 -15.22 -7.43
N LEU A 134 16.60 -13.89 -7.31
CA LEU A 134 15.58 -13.08 -7.96
C LEU A 134 16.10 -12.37 -9.21
N GLY A 135 17.37 -11.93 -9.23
CA GLY A 135 17.90 -11.11 -10.32
C GLY A 135 17.04 -9.88 -10.57
N THR A 136 16.85 -9.55 -11.85
CA THR A 136 15.96 -8.48 -12.28
C THR A 136 14.54 -9.02 -12.48
N GLN A 137 13.57 -8.43 -11.83
CA GLN A 137 12.14 -8.73 -11.96
C GLN A 137 11.39 -7.55 -12.57
N ASN A 138 10.33 -7.84 -13.31
CA ASN A 138 9.42 -6.82 -13.82
C ASN A 138 7.98 -7.25 -13.65
N ALA A 139 7.09 -6.26 -13.55
CA ALA A 139 5.65 -6.48 -13.52
C ALA A 139 4.95 -5.36 -14.29
N THR A 140 3.87 -5.69 -14.96
CA THR A 140 3.06 -4.73 -15.73
C THR A 140 1.59 -4.90 -15.38
N LEU A 141 1.00 -3.82 -14.87
CA LEU A 141 -0.43 -3.67 -14.71
C LEU A 141 -0.95 -2.83 -15.87
N ASN A 142 -1.61 -3.43 -16.83
CA ASN A 142 -2.11 -2.72 -18.02
C ASN A 142 -3.43 -1.99 -17.77
N ASN A 143 -4.21 -2.47 -16.82
CA ASN A 143 -5.46 -1.87 -16.41
C ASN A 143 -5.68 -2.12 -14.91
N ILE A 144 -6.20 -1.14 -14.19
CA ILE A 144 -6.43 -1.26 -12.75
C ILE A 144 -7.32 -2.46 -12.37
N LYS A 145 -8.20 -2.89 -13.26
CA LYS A 145 -9.07 -4.05 -13.05
C LYS A 145 -8.32 -5.38 -12.94
N GLU A 146 -7.11 -5.47 -13.49
CA GLU A 146 -6.25 -6.65 -13.39
C GLU A 146 -5.65 -6.78 -11.97
N PHE A 147 -5.64 -5.71 -11.18
CA PHE A 147 -5.06 -5.72 -9.85
C PHE A 147 -5.61 -6.86 -8.98
N LYS A 148 -6.92 -7.03 -8.98
CA LYS A 148 -7.60 -8.03 -8.16
C LYS A 148 -7.16 -9.47 -8.46
N THR A 149 -6.99 -9.82 -9.74
CA THR A 149 -6.67 -11.17 -10.17
C THR A 149 -5.18 -11.45 -10.17
N ASP A 150 -4.38 -10.47 -10.57
CA ASP A 150 -2.98 -10.70 -10.94
C ASP A 150 -2.01 -10.17 -9.87
N PHE A 151 -2.41 -9.15 -9.09
CA PHE A 151 -1.53 -8.46 -8.15
C PHE A 151 -1.95 -8.57 -6.68
N ALA A 152 -3.25 -8.64 -6.39
CA ALA A 152 -3.74 -8.65 -5.01
C ALA A 152 -3.17 -9.80 -4.17
N ASN A 153 -2.80 -10.92 -4.81
CA ASN A 153 -2.19 -12.09 -4.18
C ASN A 153 -0.66 -11.97 -3.98
N ALA A 154 -0.03 -10.92 -4.51
CA ALA A 154 1.41 -10.72 -4.37
C ALA A 154 1.73 -10.45 -2.90
N ARG A 155 2.57 -11.33 -2.32
CA ARG A 155 2.93 -11.29 -0.90
C ARG A 155 4.23 -10.54 -0.69
N THR A 156 4.35 -9.90 0.46
CA THR A 156 5.62 -9.39 0.94
C THR A 156 6.65 -10.51 1.08
N PHE A 157 7.92 -10.16 0.93
CA PHE A 157 9.01 -11.13 1.04
C PHE A 157 10.21 -10.53 1.75
N SER A 158 11.14 -11.39 2.16
CA SER A 158 12.44 -11.03 2.69
C SER A 158 13.48 -12.09 2.28
N PHE A 159 14.74 -11.72 2.29
CA PHE A 159 15.84 -12.67 2.15
C PHE A 159 16.23 -13.27 3.52
N LEU A 160 16.67 -14.51 3.54
CA LEU A 160 17.04 -15.19 4.79
C LEU A 160 18.09 -14.41 5.58
N HIS A 161 19.14 -13.92 4.91
CA HIS A 161 20.19 -13.14 5.55
C HIS A 161 19.70 -11.81 6.17
N GLU A 162 18.62 -11.24 5.62
CA GLU A 162 18.00 -10.04 6.20
C GLU A 162 17.19 -10.38 7.45
N ILE A 163 16.54 -11.56 7.47
CA ILE A 163 15.73 -12.01 8.61
C ILE A 163 16.61 -12.17 9.85
N GLU A 164 17.80 -12.75 9.72
CA GLU A 164 18.75 -12.89 10.82
C GLU A 164 19.07 -11.52 11.44
N MET A 165 19.42 -10.55 10.62
CA MET A 165 19.70 -9.18 11.07
C MET A 165 18.46 -8.51 11.71
N LEU A 166 17.27 -8.76 11.17
CA LEU A 166 16.03 -8.18 11.71
C LEU A 166 15.66 -8.79 13.06
N LEU A 167 15.88 -10.09 13.25
CA LEU A 167 15.68 -10.78 14.52
C LEU A 167 16.63 -10.26 15.60
N GLU A 168 17.92 -10.11 15.27
CA GLU A 168 18.93 -9.55 16.17
C GLU A 168 18.58 -8.13 16.64
N ASN A 169 17.97 -7.33 15.77
CA ASN A 169 17.54 -5.97 16.06
C ASN A 169 16.10 -5.88 16.61
N ASN A 170 15.43 -7.00 16.87
CA ASN A 170 14.05 -7.08 17.37
C ASN A 170 13.02 -6.31 16.51
N LEU A 171 13.24 -6.32 15.18
CA LEU A 171 12.41 -5.58 14.20
C LEU A 171 11.30 -6.43 13.59
N ILE A 172 11.34 -7.77 13.71
CA ILE A 172 10.28 -8.68 13.27
C ILE A 172 9.47 -9.10 14.49
N LYS A 173 8.39 -8.37 14.79
CA LYS A 173 7.51 -8.71 15.92
C LYS A 173 6.32 -9.61 15.51
N GLY A 174 5.92 -9.63 14.24
CA GLY A 174 4.76 -10.36 13.73
C GLY A 174 5.02 -11.10 12.42
N GLY A 175 6.28 -11.10 11.92
CA GLY A 175 6.65 -11.79 10.68
C GLY A 175 6.77 -13.29 10.88
N ASP A 176 6.08 -14.08 10.06
CA ASP A 176 6.21 -15.53 9.97
C ASP A 176 6.00 -16.01 8.52
N LEU A 177 6.16 -17.30 8.28
CA LEU A 177 6.00 -17.90 6.95
C LEU A 177 4.54 -17.83 6.41
N ASN A 178 3.56 -17.52 7.27
CA ASN A 178 2.18 -17.33 6.83
C ASN A 178 1.97 -15.95 6.22
N ASN A 179 2.80 -14.98 6.60
CA ASN A 179 2.66 -13.59 6.15
C ASN A 179 3.85 -13.03 5.35
N ALA A 180 4.90 -13.80 5.14
CA ALA A 180 6.02 -13.41 4.28
C ALA A 180 6.60 -14.61 3.52
N ILE A 181 7.10 -14.36 2.31
CA ILE A 181 7.90 -15.32 1.54
C ILE A 181 9.36 -15.12 1.93
N VAL A 182 10.10 -16.21 2.16
CA VAL A 182 11.53 -16.16 2.46
C VAL A 182 12.31 -16.78 1.31
N TYR A 183 13.22 -15.99 0.74
CA TYR A 183 14.17 -16.45 -0.28
C TYR A 183 15.49 -16.83 0.38
N VAL A 184 16.00 -18.01 0.01
CA VAL A 184 17.23 -18.63 0.56
C VAL A 184 18.35 -18.60 -0.46
#